data_85f169bb38cfd07f5574e35cc16b165b
#
_entry.id   85f169bb38cfd07f5574e35cc16b165b
#
_cell.length_a   1.000
_cell.length_b   1.000
_cell.length_c   1.000
_cell.angle_alpha   90.00
_cell.angle_beta   90.00
_cell.angle_gamma   90.00
#
_symmetry.space_group_name_H-M   'P 1'
#
loop_
_entity.id
_entity.type
_entity.pdbx_description
1 polymer ?
#
loop_
_entity_poly.entity_id
_entity_poly.type
_entity_poly.pdbx_seq_one_letter_code
_entity_poly.pdbx_strand_id
1 'polypeptide(L)'
;HMAEVAQQNEVDLTSSSVEKIIVAGEPGGSIPSIRERIESSWNAKVIDHSGASEVGPWGYADDEGAGIYVNEAEFSAEFISLATGKPAVEGELSELVLTCLGRIGSPVIRYRTGDLVRPLWNNSGDSNFVLLQGGVLGRTDDMMIIRGVNVFPTSIEKILRGVREIVEYRLTTFKQESMDQLKIEIEDQLDSPERVRAELQIQLGLRVEVE
;
A
#
# COMPACT_ATOMS: atom_id res chain seq x y z
N HIS A 1 -4.00 0.18 -15.96
CA HIS A 1 -3.54 0.18 -17.38
C HIS A 1 -4.40 -0.71 -18.30
N MET A 2 -4.62 -2.01 -18.01
CA MET A 2 -5.45 -2.87 -18.90
C MET A 2 -6.87 -2.31 -19.10
N ALA A 3 -7.53 -1.82 -18.06
CA ALA A 3 -8.86 -1.21 -18.17
C ALA A 3 -8.85 0.05 -19.05
N GLU A 4 -7.83 0.87 -18.95
CA GLU A 4 -7.66 2.07 -19.80
C GLU A 4 -7.46 1.71 -21.27
N VAL A 5 -6.62 0.70 -21.53
CA VAL A 5 -6.41 0.19 -22.91
C VAL A 5 -7.71 -0.40 -23.47
N ALA A 6 -8.47 -1.14 -22.64
CA ALA A 6 -9.76 -1.68 -23.05
C ALA A 6 -10.75 -0.55 -23.40
N GLN A 7 -10.83 0.47 -22.56
CA GLN A 7 -11.67 1.64 -22.79
C GLN A 7 -11.29 2.39 -24.08
N GLN A 8 -9.99 2.58 -24.34
CA GLN A 8 -9.49 3.21 -25.58
C GLN A 8 -9.85 2.40 -26.83
N ASN A 9 -9.98 1.08 -26.69
CA ASN A 9 -10.34 0.17 -27.80
C ASN A 9 -11.81 -0.24 -27.79
N GLU A 10 -12.66 0.45 -27.02
CA GLU A 10 -14.10 0.20 -26.93
C GLU A 10 -14.44 -1.25 -26.51
N VAL A 11 -13.56 -1.87 -25.68
CA VAL A 11 -13.77 -3.23 -25.15
C VAL A 11 -14.46 -3.14 -23.79
N ASP A 12 -15.62 -3.76 -23.68
CA ASP A 12 -16.35 -3.87 -22.42
C ASP A 12 -15.83 -5.05 -21.59
N LEU A 13 -15.07 -4.74 -20.54
CA LEU A 13 -14.54 -5.73 -19.61
C LEU A 13 -15.57 -6.23 -18.59
N THR A 14 -16.67 -5.49 -18.39
CA THR A 14 -17.71 -5.87 -17.41
C THR A 14 -18.51 -7.09 -17.86
N SER A 15 -18.52 -7.37 -19.17
CA SER A 15 -19.14 -8.55 -19.78
C SER A 15 -18.24 -9.78 -19.81
N SER A 16 -16.99 -9.67 -19.31
CA SER A 16 -16.06 -10.80 -19.24
C SER A 16 -16.49 -11.84 -18.20
N SER A 17 -15.94 -13.05 -18.28
CA SER A 17 -16.14 -14.11 -17.28
C SER A 17 -15.18 -14.02 -16.09
N VAL A 18 -14.48 -12.89 -15.93
CA VAL A 18 -13.56 -12.67 -14.81
C VAL A 18 -14.39 -12.32 -13.56
N GLU A 19 -14.32 -13.17 -12.54
CA GLU A 19 -15.03 -12.96 -11.27
C GLU A 19 -14.12 -12.40 -10.18
N LYS A 20 -12.82 -12.75 -10.22
CA LYS A 20 -11.83 -12.34 -9.22
C LYS A 20 -10.53 -11.88 -9.89
N ILE A 21 -9.95 -10.81 -9.37
CA ILE A 21 -8.68 -10.23 -9.80
C ILE A 21 -7.74 -10.24 -8.61
N ILE A 22 -6.65 -11.00 -8.71
CA ILE A 22 -5.61 -11.02 -7.69
C ILE A 22 -4.58 -9.96 -8.07
N VAL A 23 -4.29 -9.05 -7.14
CA VAL A 23 -3.25 -8.04 -7.28
C VAL A 23 -2.14 -8.28 -6.27
N ALA A 24 -0.90 -8.02 -6.65
CA ALA A 24 0.27 -8.21 -5.79
C ALA A 24 1.45 -7.36 -6.25
N GLY A 25 2.39 -7.11 -5.33
CA GLY A 25 3.67 -6.48 -5.62
C GLY A 25 3.69 -4.97 -5.58
N GLU A 26 2.54 -4.31 -5.63
CA GLU A 26 2.40 -2.86 -5.55
C GLU A 26 1.24 -2.50 -4.61
N PRO A 27 1.28 -1.33 -3.96
CA PRO A 27 0.13 -0.83 -3.19
C PRO A 27 -1.06 -0.60 -4.13
N GLY A 28 -2.15 -1.29 -3.91
CA GLY A 28 -3.30 -1.14 -4.81
C GLY A 28 -4.56 -1.82 -4.28
N GLY A 29 -4.52 -3.12 -4.07
CA GLY A 29 -5.68 -3.90 -3.66
C GLY A 29 -6.25 -3.49 -2.30
N SER A 30 -5.43 -2.99 -1.39
CA SER A 30 -5.82 -2.47 -0.08
C SER A 30 -6.09 -0.96 -0.05
N ILE A 31 -5.93 -0.25 -1.18
CA ILE A 31 -6.29 1.18 -1.31
C ILE A 31 -7.72 1.26 -1.88
N PRO A 32 -8.71 1.76 -1.11
CA PRO A 32 -10.13 1.70 -1.50
C PRO A 32 -10.42 2.29 -2.89
N SER A 33 -9.86 3.46 -3.21
CA SER A 33 -10.10 4.13 -4.49
C SER A 33 -9.56 3.35 -5.71
N ILE A 34 -8.41 2.67 -5.55
CA ILE A 34 -7.83 1.83 -6.60
C ILE A 34 -8.65 0.55 -6.74
N ARG A 35 -8.98 -0.08 -5.60
CA ARG A 35 -9.81 -1.28 -5.55
C ARG A 35 -11.16 -1.05 -6.25
N GLU A 36 -11.91 -0.02 -5.85
CA GLU A 36 -13.19 0.35 -6.44
C GLU A 36 -13.09 0.59 -7.95
N ARG A 37 -12.03 1.25 -8.41
CA ARG A 37 -11.80 1.49 -9.84
C ARG A 37 -11.58 0.19 -10.61
N ILE A 38 -10.80 -0.75 -10.07
CA ILE A 38 -10.58 -2.04 -10.71
C ILE A 38 -11.88 -2.85 -10.69
N GLU A 39 -12.55 -2.95 -9.55
CA GLU A 39 -13.79 -3.71 -9.40
C GLU A 39 -14.91 -3.20 -10.33
N SER A 40 -15.08 -1.87 -10.41
CA SER A 40 -16.08 -1.26 -11.30
C SER A 40 -15.74 -1.45 -12.78
N SER A 41 -14.47 -1.42 -13.16
CA SER A 41 -14.05 -1.59 -14.55
C SER A 41 -14.24 -3.01 -15.06
N TRP A 42 -14.15 -4.01 -14.19
CA TRP A 42 -14.21 -5.43 -14.56
C TRP A 42 -15.49 -6.13 -14.10
N ASN A 43 -16.29 -5.50 -13.25
CA ASN A 43 -17.40 -6.14 -12.52
C ASN A 43 -16.92 -7.42 -11.78
N ALA A 44 -15.73 -7.35 -11.16
CA ALA A 44 -15.04 -8.46 -10.52
C ALA A 44 -14.51 -8.05 -9.15
N LYS A 45 -14.36 -9.00 -8.22
CA LYS A 45 -13.77 -8.75 -6.90
C LYS A 45 -12.25 -8.67 -6.95
N VAL A 46 -11.67 -7.68 -6.25
CA VAL A 46 -10.22 -7.56 -6.09
C VAL A 46 -9.78 -8.24 -4.81
N ILE A 47 -8.79 -9.11 -4.91
CA ILE A 47 -8.12 -9.76 -3.78
C ILE A 47 -6.68 -9.30 -3.77
N ASP A 48 -6.29 -8.61 -2.71
CA ASP A 48 -4.90 -8.21 -2.48
C ASP A 48 -4.09 -9.39 -1.93
N HIS A 49 -2.85 -9.49 -2.35
CA HIS A 49 -1.96 -10.57 -1.96
C HIS A 49 -0.55 -10.02 -1.74
N SER A 50 0.08 -10.48 -0.67
CA SER A 50 1.45 -10.08 -0.35
C SER A 50 2.39 -11.28 -0.27
N GLY A 51 3.59 -11.07 -0.80
CA GLY A 51 4.65 -12.06 -0.80
C GLY A 51 5.99 -11.44 -1.15
N ALA A 52 7.06 -12.18 -0.90
CA ALA A 52 8.40 -11.82 -1.32
C ALA A 52 9.14 -13.06 -1.78
N SER A 53 10.10 -12.91 -2.70
CA SER A 53 10.88 -14.04 -3.22
C SER A 53 11.61 -14.82 -2.12
N GLU A 54 12.02 -14.12 -1.07
CA GLU A 54 12.78 -14.67 0.07
C GLU A 54 11.92 -15.56 0.95
N VAL A 55 10.67 -15.20 1.19
CA VAL A 55 9.77 -15.87 2.15
C VAL A 55 8.64 -16.64 1.47
N GLY A 56 8.20 -16.23 0.31
CA GLY A 56 7.02 -16.76 -0.39
C GLY A 56 5.74 -15.96 -0.10
N PRO A 57 4.56 -16.48 -0.49
CA PRO A 57 3.26 -15.83 -0.31
C PRO A 57 2.83 -15.90 1.15
N TRP A 58 2.93 -14.79 1.86
CA TRP A 58 2.67 -14.73 3.29
C TRP A 58 1.33 -14.07 3.66
N GLY A 59 0.74 -13.29 2.74
CA GLY A 59 -0.45 -12.50 3.05
C GLY A 59 -1.52 -12.58 1.98
N TYR A 60 -2.78 -12.53 2.40
CA TYR A 60 -3.95 -12.53 1.52
C TYR A 60 -5.07 -11.67 2.11
N ALA A 61 -5.81 -10.98 1.24
CA ALA A 61 -7.03 -10.27 1.63
C ALA A 61 -8.26 -11.18 1.47
N ASP A 62 -9.31 -10.85 2.20
CA ASP A 62 -10.65 -11.35 1.98
C ASP A 62 -11.42 -10.52 0.93
N ASP A 63 -12.69 -10.88 0.71
CA ASP A 63 -13.57 -10.17 -0.23
C ASP A 63 -13.93 -8.75 0.27
N GLU A 64 -13.79 -8.44 1.57
CA GLU A 64 -14.08 -7.12 2.14
C GLU A 64 -12.95 -6.12 1.90
N GLY A 65 -11.70 -6.62 1.83
CA GLY A 65 -10.52 -5.81 1.53
C GLY A 65 -10.16 -4.80 2.62
N ALA A 66 -10.48 -5.12 3.86
CA ALA A 66 -10.13 -4.29 5.02
C ALA A 66 -8.60 -4.24 5.28
N GLY A 67 -7.87 -5.19 4.72
CA GLY A 67 -6.43 -5.35 4.86
C GLY A 67 -5.95 -6.69 4.34
N ILE A 68 -4.83 -7.14 4.88
CA ILE A 68 -4.19 -8.41 4.52
C ILE A 68 -4.05 -9.26 5.78
N TYR A 69 -4.56 -10.48 5.74
CA TYR A 69 -4.31 -11.49 6.77
C TYR A 69 -2.95 -12.14 6.56
N VAL A 70 -2.18 -12.29 7.63
CA VAL A 70 -0.96 -13.10 7.60
C VAL A 70 -1.36 -14.58 7.64
N ASN A 71 -0.83 -15.40 6.74
CA ASN A 71 -1.03 -16.84 6.77
C ASN A 71 -0.26 -17.47 7.93
N GLU A 72 -0.79 -17.38 9.16
CA GLU A 72 -0.15 -17.88 10.38
C GLU A 72 -0.09 -19.41 10.45
N ALA A 73 -0.70 -20.13 9.50
CA ALA A 73 -0.47 -21.57 9.35
C ALA A 73 0.94 -21.91 8.81
N GLU A 74 1.51 -20.99 8.03
CA GLU A 74 2.80 -21.18 7.36
C GLU A 74 3.90 -20.22 7.86
N PHE A 75 3.50 -19.14 8.56
CA PHE A 75 4.40 -18.08 9.01
C PHE A 75 4.16 -17.72 10.47
N SER A 76 5.24 -17.50 11.20
CA SER A 76 5.19 -16.77 12.47
C SER A 76 5.51 -15.31 12.18
N ALA A 77 4.61 -14.41 12.55
CA ALA A 77 4.76 -12.96 12.36
C ALA A 77 5.13 -12.28 13.68
N GLU A 78 6.12 -11.40 13.60
CA GLU A 78 6.48 -10.46 14.67
C GLU A 78 6.33 -9.04 14.12
N PHE A 79 5.91 -8.11 14.98
CA PHE A 79 5.69 -6.71 14.64
C PHE A 79 6.58 -5.86 15.53
N ILE A 80 7.53 -5.16 14.91
CA ILE A 80 8.53 -4.35 15.63
C ILE A 80 8.17 -2.87 15.49
N SER A 81 7.84 -2.25 16.61
CA SER A 81 7.53 -0.82 16.69
C SER A 81 8.69 0.01 16.14
N LEU A 82 8.40 0.91 15.21
CA LEU A 82 9.40 1.84 14.68
C LEU A 82 9.89 2.84 15.74
N ALA A 83 9.03 3.16 16.70
CA ALA A 83 9.35 4.14 17.73
C ALA A 83 10.26 3.57 18.81
N THR A 84 10.08 2.29 19.18
CA THR A 84 10.73 1.71 20.35
C THR A 84 11.70 0.58 20.04
N GLY A 85 11.63 -0.02 18.84
CA GLY A 85 12.38 -1.22 18.46
C GLY A 85 11.97 -2.49 19.24
N LYS A 86 10.84 -2.44 19.96
CA LYS A 86 10.27 -3.54 20.76
C LYS A 86 9.02 -4.09 20.06
N PRO A 87 8.44 -5.21 20.57
CA PRO A 87 7.15 -5.68 20.07
C PRO A 87 6.10 -4.56 20.10
N ALA A 88 5.41 -4.38 18.98
CA ALA A 88 4.39 -3.36 18.82
C ALA A 88 3.10 -3.72 19.56
N VAL A 89 2.30 -2.70 19.90
CA VAL A 89 0.93 -2.88 20.39
C VAL A 89 -0.05 -2.88 19.22
N GLU A 90 -1.29 -3.29 19.46
CA GLU A 90 -2.34 -3.35 18.46
C GLU A 90 -2.54 -1.99 17.76
N GLY A 91 -2.60 -1.99 16.42
CA GLY A 91 -2.76 -0.80 15.60
C GLY A 91 -1.54 0.11 15.48
N GLU A 92 -0.43 -0.21 16.16
CA GLU A 92 0.80 0.57 16.08
C GLU A 92 1.51 0.33 14.74
N LEU A 93 2.04 1.41 14.13
CA LEU A 93 2.86 1.29 12.92
C LEU A 93 4.16 0.57 13.26
N SER A 94 4.39 -0.55 12.60
CA SER A 94 5.46 -1.48 12.90
C SER A 94 6.07 -2.10 11.65
N GLU A 95 7.29 -2.56 11.74
CA GLU A 95 7.93 -3.38 10.71
C GLU A 95 7.53 -4.84 10.88
N LEU A 96 7.13 -5.48 9.79
CA LEU A 96 6.81 -6.89 9.73
C LEU A 96 8.09 -7.73 9.68
N VAL A 97 8.18 -8.73 10.56
CA VAL A 97 9.25 -9.72 10.60
C VAL A 97 8.64 -11.11 10.50
N LEU A 98 9.11 -11.93 9.57
CA LEU A 98 8.53 -13.23 9.26
C LEU A 98 9.50 -14.39 9.50
N THR A 99 8.97 -15.46 10.06
CA THR A 99 9.65 -16.77 10.13
C THR A 99 8.81 -17.79 9.36
N CYS A 100 9.43 -18.46 8.36
CA CYS A 100 8.76 -19.51 7.58
C CYS A 100 8.76 -20.83 8.36
N LEU A 101 7.61 -21.41 8.64
CA LEU A 101 7.48 -22.62 9.44
C LEU A 101 7.73 -23.88 8.62
N GLY A 102 7.41 -23.89 7.33
CA GLY A 102 7.46 -25.08 6.46
C GLY A 102 8.75 -25.24 5.63
N ARG A 103 9.69 -24.28 5.62
CA ARG A 103 10.87 -24.28 4.74
C ARG A 103 12.09 -24.93 5.37
N ILE A 104 12.05 -26.25 5.56
CA ILE A 104 13.12 -27.02 6.24
C ILE A 104 14.44 -26.97 5.47
N GLY A 105 14.41 -27.07 4.14
CA GLY A 105 15.61 -27.10 3.29
C GLY A 105 16.32 -25.76 3.09
N SER A 106 15.61 -24.64 3.32
CA SER A 106 16.14 -23.29 3.25
C SER A 106 15.40 -22.43 4.28
N PRO A 107 15.70 -22.60 5.57
CA PRO A 107 14.95 -21.91 6.63
C PRO A 107 15.15 -20.40 6.56
N VAL A 108 14.04 -19.69 6.68
CA VAL A 108 14.04 -18.23 6.83
C VAL A 108 13.49 -17.92 8.20
N ILE A 109 14.36 -17.39 9.07
CA ILE A 109 14.04 -17.14 10.47
C ILE A 109 14.21 -15.65 10.76
N ARG A 110 13.16 -15.02 11.28
CA ARG A 110 13.12 -13.59 11.65
C ARG A 110 13.59 -12.68 10.52
N TYR A 111 13.08 -12.92 9.32
CA TYR A 111 13.35 -12.11 8.16
C TYR A 111 12.63 -10.77 8.29
N ARG A 112 13.39 -9.68 8.30
CA ARG A 112 12.86 -8.32 8.29
C ARG A 112 12.43 -8.01 6.86
N THR A 113 11.12 -7.94 6.62
CA THR A 113 10.58 -7.73 5.26
C THR A 113 10.84 -6.31 4.77
N GLY A 114 11.03 -5.36 5.69
CA GLY A 114 11.02 -3.94 5.41
C GLY A 114 9.61 -3.35 5.25
N ASP A 115 8.58 -4.18 5.26
CA ASP A 115 7.20 -3.73 5.11
C ASP A 115 6.67 -3.11 6.40
N LEU A 116 5.97 -1.99 6.26
CA LEU A 116 5.31 -1.27 7.34
C LEU A 116 3.83 -1.62 7.38
N VAL A 117 3.37 -2.03 8.55
CA VAL A 117 2.03 -2.57 8.76
C VAL A 117 1.44 -2.10 10.09
N ARG A 118 0.10 -2.28 10.25
CA ARG A 118 -0.62 -2.09 11.51
C ARG A 118 -1.34 -3.37 11.89
N PRO A 119 -0.83 -4.16 12.83
CA PRO A 119 -1.44 -5.42 13.21
C PRO A 119 -2.71 -5.21 14.04
N LEU A 120 -3.77 -5.97 13.74
CA LEU A 120 -4.99 -6.11 14.51
C LEU A 120 -5.18 -7.58 14.86
N TRP A 121 -5.04 -7.93 16.14
CA TRP A 121 -5.25 -9.30 16.64
C TRP A 121 -6.73 -9.59 16.94
N ASN A 122 -7.47 -8.56 17.34
CA ASN A 122 -8.90 -8.65 17.66
C ASN A 122 -9.71 -8.06 16.50
N ASN A 123 -9.68 -8.73 15.34
CA ASN A 123 -10.47 -8.32 14.19
C ASN A 123 -11.82 -9.04 14.18
N SER A 124 -12.82 -8.42 13.55
CA SER A 124 -14.17 -8.97 13.39
C SER A 124 -14.38 -9.73 12.08
N GLY A 125 -13.29 -10.01 11.36
CA GLY A 125 -13.34 -10.70 10.07
C GLY A 125 -13.54 -12.21 10.20
N ASP A 126 -13.62 -12.89 9.07
CA ASP A 126 -13.87 -14.34 8.99
C ASP A 126 -12.66 -15.19 9.39
N SER A 127 -11.50 -14.58 9.61
CA SER A 127 -10.26 -15.25 9.98
C SER A 127 -9.81 -14.87 11.40
N ASN A 128 -9.30 -15.88 12.14
CA ASN A 128 -8.64 -15.66 13.42
C ASN A 128 -7.17 -15.25 13.28
N PHE A 129 -6.64 -15.19 12.06
CA PHE A 129 -5.28 -14.73 11.80
C PHE A 129 -5.16 -13.22 11.99
N VAL A 130 -3.95 -12.75 12.28
CA VAL A 130 -3.71 -11.32 12.42
C VAL A 130 -4.02 -10.59 11.12
N LEU A 131 -4.82 -9.52 11.23
CA LEU A 131 -5.16 -8.64 10.12
C LEU A 131 -4.19 -7.45 10.11
N LEU A 132 -3.58 -7.19 8.99
CA LEU A 132 -2.79 -5.99 8.74
C LEU A 132 -3.71 -4.92 8.16
N GLN A 133 -4.14 -3.98 8.98
CA GLN A 133 -5.11 -2.95 8.61
C GLN A 133 -4.60 -2.08 7.45
N GLY A 134 -5.33 -2.07 6.34
CA GLY A 134 -4.95 -1.36 5.13
C GLY A 134 -3.79 -2.02 4.35
N GLY A 135 -3.41 -3.26 4.71
CA GLY A 135 -2.36 -4.03 4.05
C GLY A 135 -0.95 -3.52 4.36
N VAL A 136 -0.07 -3.58 3.35
CA VAL A 136 1.27 -2.99 3.43
C VAL A 136 1.17 -1.49 3.20
N LEU A 137 1.52 -0.70 4.21
CA LEU A 137 1.38 0.76 4.22
C LEU A 137 2.57 1.50 3.59
N GLY A 138 3.70 0.82 3.45
CA GLY A 138 4.93 1.35 2.90
C GLY A 138 6.11 0.45 3.25
N ARG A 139 7.30 0.94 2.95
CA ARG A 139 8.55 0.24 3.29
C ARG A 139 9.45 1.12 4.15
N THR A 140 10.23 0.50 5.02
CA THR A 140 11.19 1.20 5.88
C THR A 140 12.32 1.87 5.09
N ASP A 141 12.70 1.27 3.96
CA ASP A 141 13.76 1.74 3.06
C ASP A 141 13.31 2.85 2.09
N ASP A 142 12.00 3.00 1.88
CA ASP A 142 11.42 4.06 1.04
C ASP A 142 11.09 5.34 1.84
N MET A 143 11.26 5.31 3.16
CA MET A 143 10.95 6.47 4.00
C MET A 143 11.86 7.65 3.67
N MET A 144 11.24 8.79 3.35
CA MET A 144 11.92 10.07 3.14
C MET A 144 11.76 10.96 4.37
N ILE A 145 12.78 11.74 4.70
CA ILE A 145 12.69 12.77 5.75
C ILE A 145 12.59 14.12 5.06
N ILE A 146 11.39 14.61 4.88
CA ILE A 146 11.13 15.91 4.23
C ILE A 146 10.91 16.97 5.31
N ARG A 147 11.84 17.93 5.43
CA ARG A 147 11.79 19.01 6.46
C ARG A 147 11.56 18.47 7.88
N GLY A 148 12.19 17.33 8.21
CA GLY A 148 12.05 16.70 9.52
C GLY A 148 10.78 15.86 9.74
N VAL A 149 9.95 15.71 8.72
CA VAL A 149 8.76 14.85 8.75
C VAL A 149 9.05 13.55 7.98
N ASN A 150 8.73 12.41 8.59
CA ASN A 150 8.81 11.11 7.94
C ASN A 150 7.68 10.98 6.92
N VAL A 151 8.02 10.83 5.66
CA VAL A 151 7.09 10.72 4.54
C VAL A 151 7.32 9.42 3.80
N PHE A 152 6.27 8.68 3.56
CA PHE A 152 6.30 7.48 2.73
C PHE A 152 5.72 7.81 1.35
N PRO A 153 6.38 7.43 0.24
CA PRO A 153 5.85 7.60 -1.11
C PRO A 153 4.43 7.04 -1.27
N THR A 154 4.17 5.89 -0.67
CA THR A 154 2.84 5.24 -0.66
C THR A 154 1.74 6.10 -0.02
N SER A 155 2.08 6.91 0.99
CA SER A 155 1.12 7.85 1.60
C SER A 155 0.75 8.98 0.63
N ILE A 156 1.72 9.48 -0.13
CA ILE A 156 1.49 10.47 -1.18
C ILE A 156 0.67 9.85 -2.30
N GLU A 157 1.06 8.67 -2.77
CA GLU A 157 0.35 7.93 -3.79
C GLU A 157 -1.13 7.73 -3.43
N LYS A 158 -1.41 7.29 -2.21
CA LYS A 158 -2.77 7.11 -1.72
C LYS A 158 -3.61 8.40 -1.84
N ILE A 159 -3.02 9.56 -1.53
CA ILE A 159 -3.67 10.85 -1.64
C ILE A 159 -3.92 11.19 -3.12
N LEU A 160 -2.88 11.09 -3.96
CA LEU A 160 -2.97 11.42 -5.38
C LEU A 160 -3.95 10.52 -6.12
N ARG A 161 -3.90 9.20 -5.88
CA ARG A 161 -4.84 8.24 -6.49
C ARG A 161 -6.26 8.35 -5.96
N GLY A 162 -6.46 8.98 -4.80
CA GLY A 162 -7.79 9.36 -4.29
C GLY A 162 -8.44 10.50 -5.08
N VAL A 163 -7.68 11.27 -5.84
CA VAL A 163 -8.16 12.35 -6.72
C VAL A 163 -8.33 11.77 -8.13
N ARG A 164 -9.58 11.58 -8.57
CA ARG A 164 -9.90 10.86 -9.82
C ARG A 164 -9.35 11.50 -11.09
N GLU A 165 -9.18 12.83 -11.06
CA GLU A 165 -8.74 13.64 -12.20
C GLU A 165 -7.23 13.64 -12.41
N ILE A 166 -6.46 13.10 -11.47
CA ILE A 166 -5.01 12.91 -11.64
C ILE A 166 -4.78 11.65 -12.48
N VAL A 167 -4.20 11.84 -13.66
CA VAL A 167 -3.88 10.78 -14.62
C VAL A 167 -2.55 10.14 -14.26
N GLU A 168 -1.50 10.98 -14.15
CA GLU A 168 -0.14 10.56 -13.79
C GLU A 168 0.50 11.56 -12.84
N TYR A 169 1.55 11.11 -12.15
CA TYR A 169 2.34 11.96 -11.27
C TYR A 169 3.80 11.53 -11.23
N ARG A 170 4.66 12.48 -10.86
CA ARG A 170 6.08 12.23 -10.58
C ARG A 170 6.45 12.84 -9.24
N LEU A 171 7.12 12.04 -8.41
CA LEU A 171 7.72 12.51 -7.16
C LEU A 171 9.21 12.74 -7.37
N THR A 172 9.70 13.92 -7.06
CA THR A 172 11.12 14.26 -7.15
C THR A 172 11.60 14.78 -5.80
N THR A 173 12.60 14.11 -5.22
CA THR A 173 13.28 14.59 -4.03
C THR A 173 14.56 15.31 -4.42
N PHE A 174 14.85 16.44 -3.78
CA PHE A 174 16.07 17.20 -4.01
C PHE A 174 16.53 17.89 -2.72
N LYS A 175 17.79 18.27 -2.66
CA LYS A 175 18.34 19.01 -1.52
C LYS A 175 18.35 20.51 -1.78
N GLN A 176 17.80 21.27 -0.84
CA GLN A 176 17.87 22.73 -0.83
C GLN A 176 18.32 23.18 0.57
N GLU A 177 19.39 23.95 0.66
CA GLU A 177 19.93 24.46 1.92
C GLU A 177 20.13 23.38 3.00
N SER A 178 20.66 22.21 2.59
CA SER A 178 20.90 21.03 3.45
C SER A 178 19.63 20.30 3.95
N MET A 179 18.46 20.69 3.50
CA MET A 179 17.20 19.99 3.80
C MET A 179 16.67 19.26 2.56
N ASP A 180 16.14 18.07 2.79
CA ASP A 180 15.46 17.35 1.73
C ASP A 180 14.08 17.99 1.46
N GLN A 181 13.81 18.26 0.20
CA GLN A 181 12.56 18.84 -0.33
C GLN A 181 11.90 17.83 -1.23
N LEU A 182 10.58 17.99 -1.40
CA LEU A 182 9.77 17.18 -2.30
C LEU A 182 9.05 18.11 -3.29
N LYS A 183 9.14 17.76 -4.56
CA LYS A 183 8.34 18.32 -5.65
C LYS A 183 7.45 17.22 -6.20
N ILE A 184 6.21 17.57 -6.48
CA ILE A 184 5.22 16.68 -7.11
C ILE A 184 4.78 17.33 -8.41
N GLU A 185 5.00 16.65 -9.51
CA GLU A 185 4.49 17.02 -10.82
C GLU A 185 3.28 16.12 -11.11
N ILE A 186 2.17 16.72 -11.52
CA ILE A 186 0.91 16.00 -11.77
C ILE A 186 0.38 16.29 -13.18
N GLU A 187 -0.18 15.27 -13.80
CA GLU A 187 -1.05 15.43 -14.96
C GLU A 187 -2.50 15.44 -14.47
N ASP A 188 -3.09 16.65 -14.38
CA ASP A 188 -4.41 16.88 -13.81
C ASP A 188 -5.39 17.36 -14.88
N GLN A 189 -6.48 16.62 -15.09
CA GLN A 189 -7.53 16.97 -16.07
C GLN A 189 -8.24 18.30 -15.75
N LEU A 190 -8.19 18.79 -14.52
CA LEU A 190 -8.81 20.05 -14.09
C LEU A 190 -7.83 21.23 -14.02
N ASP A 191 -6.53 20.99 -14.26
CA ASP A 191 -5.48 22.01 -14.17
C ASP A 191 -5.56 22.82 -12.86
N SER A 192 -5.73 22.13 -11.74
CA SER A 192 -5.94 22.73 -10.40
C SER A 192 -5.00 22.16 -9.35
N PRO A 193 -3.69 22.44 -9.42
CA PRO A 193 -2.70 21.89 -8.48
C PRO A 193 -2.91 22.34 -7.03
N GLU A 194 -3.60 23.48 -6.81
CA GLU A 194 -3.87 24.01 -5.46
C GLU A 194 -4.71 23.07 -4.61
N ARG A 195 -5.68 22.37 -5.18
CA ARG A 195 -6.52 21.40 -4.45
C ARG A 195 -5.69 20.21 -3.97
N VAL A 196 -4.77 19.73 -4.81
CA VAL A 196 -3.85 18.64 -4.46
C VAL A 196 -2.87 19.07 -3.38
N ARG A 197 -2.33 20.29 -3.50
CA ARG A 197 -1.46 20.90 -2.49
C ARG A 197 -2.16 21.02 -1.14
N ALA A 198 -3.41 21.47 -1.14
CA ALA A 198 -4.21 21.59 0.07
C ALA A 198 -4.46 20.22 0.74
N GLU A 199 -4.80 19.22 -0.05
CA GLU A 199 -5.04 17.86 0.44
C GLU A 199 -3.78 17.25 1.03
N LEU A 200 -2.63 17.34 0.37
CA LEU A 200 -1.34 16.90 0.88
C LEU A 200 -0.96 17.62 2.18
N GLN A 201 -1.22 18.92 2.28
CA GLN A 201 -0.97 19.68 3.51
C GLN A 201 -1.86 19.24 4.66
N ILE A 202 -3.12 18.93 4.41
CA ILE A 202 -4.07 18.44 5.43
C ILE A 202 -3.66 17.05 5.93
N GLN A 203 -3.38 16.13 5.02
CA GLN A 203 -3.16 14.72 5.36
C GLN A 203 -1.73 14.43 5.84
N LEU A 204 -0.72 15.11 5.31
CA LEU A 204 0.69 14.87 5.64
C LEU A 204 1.29 15.95 6.54
N GLY A 205 0.62 17.08 6.72
CA GLY A 205 1.17 18.23 7.43
C GLY A 205 2.33 18.93 6.71
N LEU A 206 2.52 18.61 5.42
CA LEU A 206 3.63 19.08 4.60
C LEU A 206 3.18 20.09 3.55
N ARG A 207 3.94 21.19 3.44
CA ARG A 207 3.86 22.07 2.27
C ARG A 207 4.83 21.56 1.22
N VAL A 208 4.28 21.04 0.14
CA VAL A 208 5.04 20.54 -1.02
C VAL A 208 4.75 21.41 -2.24
N GLU A 209 5.73 21.48 -3.14
CA GLU A 209 5.55 22.09 -4.45
C GLU A 209 4.78 21.12 -5.34
N VAL A 210 3.67 21.58 -5.93
CA VAL A 210 2.84 20.80 -6.85
C VAL A 210 2.67 21.63 -8.13
N GLU A 211 3.05 21.05 -9.25
CA GLU A 211 2.94 21.63 -10.61
C GLU A 211 2.12 20.74 -11.53
#